data_a620caafb3a5600dee6ba652d401ff3b
#
_entry.id   a620caafb3a5600dee6ba652d401ff3b
#
_cell.length_a   1.000
_cell.length_b   1.000
_cell.length_c   1.000
_cell.angle_alpha   90.00
_cell.angle_beta   90.00
_cell.angle_gamma   90.00
#
_symmetry.space_group_name_H-M   'P 1'
#
loop_
_entity.id
_entity.type
_entity.pdbx_description
1 polymer ?
#
loop_
_entity_poly.entity_id
_entity_poly.type
_entity_poly.pdbx_seq_one_letter_code
_entity_poly.pdbx_strand_id
1 'polypeptide(L)'
;QGQSGQCISPRGCPDGPYVMYGSSGGSGGSGGSGISSGLLSGRSGNHGSSGTQILLTQSPVILSVSPGERVSFSCRASQSIGTNIHWYQQRTNGSPRLLIKYASESISGIPSRFSGSGSGTDFTLSINSVESEDIADYYCQQNNNWPTTFGAGTKLELKRTVAAPSVFIFPPSDEQLKSGTASVVCLLNNFYPREAKVQWKVDNALQSGNSQESVTEQDSKDSTYSLSSTLTLSKADYEKHKVYACEVTHQGLSSPVTKSFNRGEC
;
A
#
# COMPACT_ATOMS: atom_id res chain seq x y z
N GLN A 1 -14.61 -30.32 13.34
CA GLN A 1 -14.71 -29.50 14.56
C GLN A 1 -14.49 -28.06 14.12
N GLY A 2 -15.59 -27.31 13.92
CA GLY A 2 -15.56 -25.90 13.53
C GLY A 2 -15.09 -25.06 14.70
N GLN A 3 -14.05 -24.25 14.48
CA GLN A 3 -13.68 -23.21 15.42
C GLN A 3 -14.77 -22.13 15.38
N SER A 4 -15.49 -22.00 16.49
CA SER A 4 -16.46 -20.93 16.69
C SER A 4 -15.73 -19.58 16.61
N GLY A 5 -16.13 -18.73 15.65
CA GLY A 5 -15.64 -17.38 15.54
C GLY A 5 -16.00 -16.57 16.79
N GLN A 6 -15.03 -15.80 17.30
CA GLN A 6 -15.31 -14.85 18.37
C GLN A 6 -16.18 -13.72 17.81
N CYS A 7 -17.37 -13.58 18.36
CA CYS A 7 -18.26 -12.45 18.07
C CYS A 7 -17.88 -11.29 18.99
N ILE A 8 -17.52 -10.14 18.42
CA ILE A 8 -17.28 -8.91 19.18
C ILE A 8 -18.49 -8.01 18.94
N SER A 9 -19.41 -8.00 19.89
CA SER A 9 -20.60 -7.14 19.85
C SER A 9 -20.49 -6.04 20.92
N PRO A 10 -20.96 -4.80 20.63
CA PRO A 10 -21.03 -3.75 21.63
C PRO A 10 -22.03 -3.98 22.75
N ARG A 11 -22.83 -5.04 22.69
CA ARG A 11 -23.68 -5.47 23.79
C ARG A 11 -23.04 -6.67 24.47
N GLY A 12 -22.19 -6.39 25.47
CA GLY A 12 -21.57 -7.31 26.40
C GLY A 12 -21.80 -8.80 26.17
N CYS A 13 -20.88 -9.48 25.53
CA CYS A 13 -20.72 -10.91 25.70
C CYS A 13 -20.12 -11.16 27.09
N PRO A 14 -20.57 -12.16 27.86
CA PRO A 14 -20.01 -12.42 29.17
C PRO A 14 -18.55 -12.88 29.04
N ASP A 15 -17.67 -12.15 29.71
CA ASP A 15 -16.31 -12.50 30.11
C ASP A 15 -15.32 -12.94 29.01
N GLY A 16 -14.83 -11.95 28.23
CA GLY A 16 -13.62 -12.06 27.43
C GLY A 16 -12.82 -10.75 27.52
N PRO A 17 -11.50 -10.76 27.29
CA PRO A 17 -10.68 -9.57 27.48
C PRO A 17 -11.08 -8.47 26.49
N TYR A 18 -11.50 -7.35 27.03
CA TYR A 18 -11.82 -6.14 26.27
C TYR A 18 -10.57 -5.55 25.65
N VAL A 19 -10.56 -5.36 24.34
CA VAL A 19 -9.65 -4.43 23.70
C VAL A 19 -10.42 -3.12 23.52
N MET A 20 -10.15 -2.15 24.40
CA MET A 20 -10.65 -0.80 24.20
C MET A 20 -9.88 -0.13 23.08
N TYR A 21 -10.51 0.07 21.94
CA TYR A 21 -10.05 1.06 20.99
C TYR A 21 -10.52 2.43 21.44
N GLY A 22 -9.59 3.23 21.93
CA GLY A 22 -9.83 4.63 22.19
C GLY A 22 -10.20 5.33 20.88
N SER A 23 -11.43 5.86 20.83
CA SER A 23 -11.85 6.76 19.78
C SER A 23 -11.11 8.10 19.94
N SER A 24 -10.01 8.28 19.25
CA SER A 24 -9.49 9.61 18.99
C SER A 24 -10.35 10.18 17.86
N GLY A 25 -11.28 11.04 18.23
CA GLY A 25 -12.02 11.86 17.30
C GLY A 25 -11.08 12.80 16.56
N GLY A 26 -10.79 12.49 15.32
CA GLY A 26 -10.13 13.37 14.38
C GLY A 26 -11.14 13.63 13.26
N SER A 27 -11.76 14.79 13.31
CA SER A 27 -12.48 15.35 12.18
C SER A 27 -11.47 15.62 11.08
N GLY A 28 -11.38 14.73 10.11
CA GLY A 28 -10.56 14.89 8.92
C GLY A 28 -11.45 15.10 7.72
N GLY A 29 -11.40 16.30 7.17
CA GLY A 29 -12.14 16.68 5.98
C GLY A 29 -11.82 15.79 4.79
N SER A 30 -12.86 15.41 4.09
CA SER A 30 -12.80 14.83 2.76
C SER A 30 -12.14 15.82 1.80
N GLY A 31 -10.92 15.54 1.42
CA GLY A 31 -10.23 16.18 0.32
C GLY A 31 -10.10 15.20 -0.82
N GLY A 32 -11.15 15.04 -1.59
CA GLY A 32 -11.04 14.43 -2.90
C GLY A 32 -10.30 15.38 -3.83
N SER A 33 -9.03 15.18 -4.07
CA SER A 33 -8.35 15.84 -5.18
C SER A 33 -8.49 14.97 -6.41
N GLY A 34 -9.63 15.14 -7.06
CA GLY A 34 -9.71 14.85 -8.46
C GLY A 34 -8.78 15.83 -9.18
N ILE A 35 -7.74 15.32 -9.81
CA ILE A 35 -6.98 16.10 -10.77
C ILE A 35 -7.88 16.29 -11.98
N SER A 36 -8.63 17.35 -11.97
CA SER A 36 -9.29 17.87 -13.14
C SER A 36 -8.19 18.36 -14.08
N SER A 37 -7.99 17.66 -15.17
CA SER A 37 -7.25 18.17 -16.32
C SER A 37 -8.02 19.35 -16.90
N GLY A 38 -7.71 20.53 -16.40
CA GLY A 38 -8.14 21.79 -17.01
C GLY A 38 -7.42 21.96 -18.33
N LEU A 39 -8.14 21.75 -19.41
CA LEU A 39 -7.77 22.21 -20.74
C LEU A 39 -7.76 23.75 -20.75
N LEU A 40 -6.58 24.32 -20.58
CA LEU A 40 -6.35 25.70 -21.01
C LEU A 40 -6.04 25.68 -22.50
N SER A 41 -7.05 25.97 -23.29
CA SER A 41 -6.86 26.30 -24.68
C SER A 41 -6.21 27.69 -24.77
N GLY A 42 -4.90 27.70 -24.86
CA GLY A 42 -4.10 28.87 -25.24
C GLY A 42 -3.57 28.66 -26.64
N ARG A 43 -3.92 29.55 -27.52
CA ARG A 43 -3.59 29.53 -28.96
C ARG A 43 -2.12 29.48 -29.24
N SER A 44 -1.75 28.53 -30.09
CA SER A 44 -0.92 28.63 -31.27
C SER A 44 0.39 29.45 -31.17
N GLY A 45 1.45 28.69 -30.96
CA GLY A 45 2.74 28.98 -31.54
C GLY A 45 3.23 27.69 -32.18
N ASN A 46 3.20 27.67 -33.51
CA ASN A 46 3.60 26.53 -34.31
C ASN A 46 5.12 26.41 -34.25
N HIS A 47 5.64 25.52 -33.41
CA HIS A 47 6.95 24.91 -33.59
C HIS A 47 6.81 23.43 -33.34
N GLY A 48 6.83 22.70 -34.43
CA GLY A 48 6.70 21.25 -34.45
C GLY A 48 7.85 20.58 -33.71
N SER A 49 7.49 19.81 -32.78
CA SER A 49 7.80 18.41 -32.58
C SER A 49 6.85 17.97 -31.46
N SER A 50 5.86 17.21 -31.80
CA SER A 50 5.13 16.40 -30.83
C SER A 50 6.12 15.38 -30.28
N GLY A 51 7.01 15.86 -29.39
CA GLY A 51 7.94 15.02 -28.67
C GLY A 51 7.13 14.09 -27.77
N THR A 52 7.21 12.81 -28.03
CA THR A 52 6.73 11.79 -27.12
C THR A 52 7.35 12.05 -25.75
N GLN A 53 6.57 12.04 -24.68
CA GLN A 53 7.09 12.10 -23.31
C GLN A 53 8.08 10.95 -23.11
N ILE A 54 9.18 11.24 -22.41
CA ILE A 54 10.13 10.21 -22.02
C ILE A 54 9.51 9.42 -20.87
N LEU A 55 9.35 8.11 -21.07
CA LEU A 55 8.94 7.19 -20.02
C LEU A 55 10.17 6.74 -19.24
N LEU A 56 10.03 6.76 -17.92
CA LEU A 56 10.99 6.19 -16.98
C LEU A 56 10.37 4.97 -16.32
N THR A 57 10.99 3.81 -16.54
CA THR A 57 10.54 2.54 -15.96
C THR A 57 11.46 2.16 -14.82
N GLN A 58 10.90 2.07 -13.63
CA GLN A 58 11.62 1.66 -12.43
C GLN A 58 11.31 0.21 -12.07
N SER A 59 12.34 -0.52 -11.68
CA SER A 59 12.25 -1.90 -11.22
C SER A 59 13.25 -2.19 -10.11
N PRO A 60 12.92 -3.12 -9.19
CA PRO A 60 11.61 -3.73 -9.02
C PRO A 60 10.60 -2.74 -8.42
N VAL A 61 9.33 -3.12 -8.31
CA VAL A 61 8.31 -2.29 -7.65
C VAL A 61 8.54 -2.23 -6.14
N ILE A 62 8.88 -3.37 -5.54
CA ILE A 62 9.23 -3.49 -4.12
C ILE A 62 10.56 -4.24 -4.02
N LEU A 63 11.44 -3.75 -3.17
CA LEU A 63 12.74 -4.32 -2.89
C LEU A 63 12.87 -4.59 -1.39
N SER A 64 13.05 -5.87 -1.03
CA SER A 64 13.14 -6.31 0.37
C SER A 64 14.60 -6.53 0.73
N VAL A 65 15.05 -5.90 1.81
CA VAL A 65 16.45 -5.95 2.23
C VAL A 65 16.57 -6.13 3.74
N SER A 66 17.70 -6.72 4.16
CA SER A 66 18.11 -6.71 5.56
C SER A 66 19.06 -5.52 5.82
N PRO A 67 19.05 -4.92 7.02
CA PRO A 67 20.01 -3.86 7.35
C PRO A 67 21.45 -4.31 7.11
N GLY A 68 22.27 -3.42 6.56
CA GLY A 68 23.65 -3.67 6.21
C GLY A 68 23.88 -4.24 4.81
N GLU A 69 22.85 -4.70 4.13
CA GLU A 69 22.95 -5.17 2.74
C GLU A 69 23.16 -4.02 1.76
N ARG A 70 23.77 -4.31 0.63
CA ARG A 70 23.84 -3.43 -0.53
C ARG A 70 22.57 -3.62 -1.39
N VAL A 71 22.02 -2.53 -1.86
CA VAL A 71 20.83 -2.54 -2.72
C VAL A 71 21.02 -1.61 -3.90
N SER A 72 20.42 -1.97 -5.04
CA SER A 72 20.43 -1.20 -6.26
C SER A 72 19.04 -1.06 -6.84
N PHE A 73 18.69 0.16 -7.26
CA PHE A 73 17.43 0.51 -7.91
C PHE A 73 17.71 0.78 -9.38
N SER A 74 16.88 0.28 -10.25
CA SER A 74 16.99 0.47 -11.71
C SER A 74 15.98 1.48 -12.20
N CYS A 75 16.44 2.36 -13.09
CA CYS A 75 15.60 3.29 -13.85
C CYS A 75 16.00 3.21 -15.31
N ARG A 76 15.06 2.92 -16.19
CA ARG A 76 15.29 2.87 -17.64
C ARG A 76 14.48 3.92 -18.36
N ALA A 77 15.15 4.72 -19.19
CA ALA A 77 14.50 5.71 -20.03
C ALA A 77 14.10 5.14 -21.39
N SER A 78 12.98 5.58 -21.92
CA SER A 78 12.47 5.15 -23.24
C SER A 78 13.34 5.60 -24.42
N GLN A 79 14.17 6.61 -24.21
CA GLN A 79 15.19 7.06 -25.18
C GLN A 79 16.38 7.64 -24.43
N SER A 80 17.49 7.84 -25.12
CA SER A 80 18.71 8.39 -24.49
C SER A 80 18.50 9.79 -23.94
N ILE A 81 18.91 9.99 -22.69
CA ILE A 81 18.81 11.26 -21.97
C ILE A 81 20.19 11.70 -21.43
N GLY A 82 21.29 11.13 -21.95
CA GLY A 82 22.63 11.43 -21.46
C GLY A 82 22.79 11.05 -20.01
N THR A 83 23.10 12.01 -19.16
CA THR A 83 23.19 11.84 -17.70
C THR A 83 22.10 12.62 -16.95
N ASN A 84 21.06 13.05 -17.66
CA ASN A 84 20.01 13.88 -17.07
C ASN A 84 18.98 13.04 -16.31
N ILE A 85 19.43 12.41 -15.24
CA ILE A 85 18.60 11.67 -14.29
C ILE A 85 18.90 12.16 -12.88
N HIS A 86 17.85 12.33 -12.08
CA HIS A 86 17.94 12.74 -10.68
C HIS A 86 17.16 11.77 -9.83
N TRP A 87 17.69 11.46 -8.64
CA TRP A 87 17.08 10.50 -7.72
C TRP A 87 16.57 11.17 -6.47
N TYR A 88 15.35 10.79 -6.06
CA TYR A 88 14.67 11.31 -4.89
C TYR A 88 14.30 10.20 -3.93
N GLN A 89 14.35 10.51 -2.64
CA GLN A 89 13.80 9.69 -1.56
C GLN A 89 12.55 10.34 -1.02
N GLN A 90 11.50 9.56 -0.80
CA GLN A 90 10.31 10.03 -0.10
C GLN A 90 9.94 9.04 0.99
N ARG A 91 10.08 9.47 2.24
CA ARG A 91 9.58 8.72 3.39
C ARG A 91 8.09 8.92 3.53
N THR A 92 7.41 8.01 4.25
CA THR A 92 5.98 8.09 4.53
C THR A 92 5.62 9.45 5.12
N ASN A 93 4.62 10.11 4.53
CA ASN A 93 4.16 11.46 4.90
C ASN A 93 5.22 12.57 4.78
N GLY A 94 6.31 12.30 4.08
CA GLY A 94 7.38 13.26 3.85
C GLY A 94 7.36 13.87 2.46
N SER A 95 8.14 14.93 2.28
CA SER A 95 8.40 15.53 0.98
C SER A 95 9.53 14.79 0.27
N PRO A 96 9.57 14.80 -1.08
CA PRO A 96 10.71 14.26 -1.81
C PRO A 96 12.01 14.98 -1.46
N ARG A 97 13.06 14.22 -1.24
CA ARG A 97 14.41 14.69 -0.92
C ARG A 97 15.37 14.29 -2.03
N LEU A 98 16.08 15.25 -2.61
CA LEU A 98 17.06 14.97 -3.64
C LEU A 98 18.27 14.22 -3.07
N LEU A 99 18.61 13.09 -3.67
CA LEU A 99 19.74 12.25 -3.25
C LEU A 99 20.96 12.39 -4.16
N ILE A 100 20.72 12.29 -5.46
CA ILE A 100 21.75 12.28 -6.52
C ILE A 100 21.23 13.15 -7.67
N LYS A 101 22.07 13.97 -8.25
CA LYS A 101 21.77 14.73 -9.45
C LYS A 101 22.67 14.33 -10.61
N TYR A 102 22.20 14.50 -11.83
CA TYR A 102 22.94 14.18 -13.06
C TYR A 102 23.62 12.81 -13.01
N ALA A 103 22.84 11.80 -12.70
CA ALA A 103 23.18 10.38 -12.63
C ALA A 103 24.13 9.99 -11.48
N SER A 104 25.17 10.76 -11.20
CA SER A 104 26.24 10.35 -10.28
C SER A 104 26.73 11.45 -9.32
N GLU A 105 26.24 12.67 -9.44
CA GLU A 105 26.71 13.78 -8.60
C GLU A 105 26.08 13.74 -7.21
N SER A 106 26.93 13.77 -6.18
CA SER A 106 26.50 13.79 -4.78
C SER A 106 25.87 15.12 -4.39
N ILE A 107 24.98 15.06 -3.42
CA ILE A 107 24.31 16.22 -2.84
C ILE A 107 24.82 16.44 -1.43
N SER A 108 25.12 17.69 -1.08
CA SER A 108 25.57 18.05 0.27
C SER A 108 24.52 17.64 1.31
N GLY A 109 24.95 17.03 2.40
CA GLY A 109 24.09 16.55 3.49
C GLY A 109 23.48 15.17 3.28
N ILE A 110 23.67 14.56 2.11
CA ILE A 110 23.24 13.19 1.86
C ILE A 110 24.36 12.22 2.28
N PRO A 111 24.02 11.14 3.03
CA PRO A 111 25.01 10.14 3.43
C PRO A 111 25.79 9.55 2.26
N SER A 112 27.07 9.29 2.46
CA SER A 112 27.98 8.78 1.41
C SER A 112 27.65 7.35 0.95
N ARG A 113 26.82 6.62 1.67
CA ARG A 113 26.34 5.29 1.25
C ARG A 113 25.44 5.33 0.00
N PHE A 114 24.90 6.48 -0.34
CA PHE A 114 24.15 6.70 -1.58
C PHE A 114 25.08 7.03 -2.72
N SER A 115 24.93 6.33 -3.84
CA SER A 115 25.66 6.60 -5.08
C SER A 115 24.79 6.32 -6.30
N GLY A 116 25.11 6.93 -7.39
CA GLY A 116 24.40 6.75 -8.65
C GLY A 116 25.35 6.51 -9.80
N SER A 117 24.88 5.80 -10.81
CA SER A 117 25.62 5.53 -12.04
C SER A 117 24.70 5.39 -13.24
N GLY A 118 25.30 5.40 -14.42
CA GLY A 118 24.60 5.19 -15.67
C GLY A 118 24.68 6.39 -16.62
N SER A 119 24.39 6.10 -17.88
CA SER A 119 24.26 7.10 -18.94
C SER A 119 23.43 6.53 -20.09
N GLY A 120 22.83 7.39 -20.88
CA GLY A 120 21.99 6.97 -22.00
C GLY A 120 20.60 6.59 -21.56
N THR A 121 20.32 5.30 -21.40
CA THR A 121 18.99 4.80 -21.05
C THR A 121 18.93 4.04 -19.73
N ASP A 122 20.05 3.53 -19.23
CA ASP A 122 20.08 2.68 -18.03
C ASP A 122 20.80 3.39 -16.89
N PHE A 123 20.08 3.54 -15.77
CA PHE A 123 20.56 4.25 -14.59
C PHE A 123 20.34 3.41 -13.34
N THR A 124 21.25 3.55 -12.38
CA THR A 124 21.22 2.81 -11.12
C THR A 124 21.48 3.74 -9.95
N LEU A 125 20.62 3.66 -8.94
CA LEU A 125 20.88 4.19 -7.60
C LEU A 125 21.28 3.04 -6.69
N SER A 126 22.34 3.22 -5.91
CA SER A 126 22.82 2.21 -4.97
C SER A 126 22.92 2.75 -3.57
N ILE A 127 22.56 1.92 -2.59
CA ILE A 127 22.81 2.14 -1.17
C ILE A 127 23.80 1.06 -0.74
N ASN A 128 24.96 1.46 -0.29
CA ASN A 128 26.07 0.51 -0.03
C ASN A 128 25.84 -0.36 1.21
N SER A 129 25.23 0.19 2.25
CA SER A 129 24.85 -0.51 3.48
C SER A 129 23.55 0.09 3.99
N VAL A 130 22.44 -0.60 3.78
CA VAL A 130 21.12 -0.10 4.10
C VAL A 130 20.95 0.08 5.61
N GLU A 131 20.44 1.23 6.01
CA GLU A 131 20.02 1.53 7.37
C GLU A 131 18.49 1.61 7.45
N SER A 132 17.95 1.45 8.66
CA SER A 132 16.49 1.49 8.88
C SER A 132 15.85 2.81 8.42
N GLU A 133 16.58 3.92 8.52
CA GLU A 133 16.13 5.24 8.04
C GLU A 133 16.02 5.34 6.52
N ASP A 134 16.60 4.39 5.78
CA ASP A 134 16.54 4.34 4.32
C ASP A 134 15.25 3.71 3.78
N ILE A 135 14.42 3.17 4.66
CA ILE A 135 13.11 2.62 4.29
C ILE A 135 12.22 3.75 3.80
N ALA A 136 11.94 3.76 2.51
CA ALA A 136 11.25 4.82 1.80
C ALA A 136 10.89 4.38 0.38
N ASP A 137 10.24 5.27 -0.34
CA ASP A 137 10.08 5.17 -1.79
C ASP A 137 11.18 5.96 -2.49
N TYR A 138 11.67 5.43 -3.61
CA TYR A 138 12.73 6.04 -4.40
C TYR A 138 12.26 6.28 -5.83
N TYR A 139 12.47 7.49 -6.32
CA TYR A 139 12.01 7.94 -7.64
C TYR A 139 13.17 8.45 -8.47
N CYS A 140 13.18 8.11 -9.75
CA CYS A 140 14.02 8.77 -10.74
C CYS A 140 13.22 9.82 -11.51
N GLN A 141 13.91 10.84 -11.98
CA GLN A 141 13.34 11.96 -12.72
C GLN A 141 14.27 12.33 -13.86
N GLN A 142 13.73 12.63 -15.03
CA GLN A 142 14.48 13.23 -16.12
C GLN A 142 14.00 14.65 -16.42
N ASN A 143 14.93 15.51 -16.83
CA ASN A 143 14.65 16.87 -17.25
C ASN A 143 15.39 17.20 -18.57
N ASN A 144 15.74 16.17 -19.33
CA ASN A 144 16.41 16.33 -20.62
C ASN A 144 15.47 16.86 -21.69
N ASN A 145 14.24 16.37 -21.69
CA ASN A 145 13.17 16.76 -22.62
C ASN A 145 11.96 17.25 -21.83
N TRP A 146 11.32 18.28 -22.35
CA TRP A 146 10.05 18.74 -21.80
C TRP A 146 8.92 17.81 -22.25
N PRO A 147 7.97 17.43 -21.39
CA PRO A 147 7.92 17.76 -19.97
C PRO A 147 8.87 16.89 -19.12
N THR A 148 9.24 17.41 -17.96
CA THR A 148 9.86 16.60 -16.91
C THR A 148 8.98 15.39 -16.59
N THR A 149 9.58 14.21 -16.49
CA THR A 149 8.87 12.99 -16.12
C THR A 149 9.55 12.26 -14.98
N PHE A 150 8.76 11.50 -14.23
CA PHE A 150 9.20 10.68 -13.10
C PHE A 150 8.92 9.20 -13.38
N GLY A 151 9.76 8.34 -12.83
CA GLY A 151 9.40 6.92 -12.70
C GLY A 151 8.28 6.71 -11.67
N ALA A 152 7.67 5.53 -11.69
CA ALA A 152 6.58 5.19 -10.77
C ALA A 152 7.05 4.86 -9.35
N GLY A 153 8.36 4.73 -9.14
CA GLY A 153 8.97 4.48 -7.84
C GLY A 153 9.28 3.02 -7.55
N THR A 154 10.23 2.83 -6.65
CA THR A 154 10.55 1.54 -6.03
C THR A 154 10.45 1.71 -4.53
N LYS A 155 9.67 0.85 -3.89
CA LYS A 155 9.53 0.82 -2.44
C LYS A 155 10.61 -0.07 -1.82
N LEU A 156 11.37 0.48 -0.88
CA LEU A 156 12.32 -0.28 -0.08
C LEU A 156 11.64 -0.71 1.22
N GLU A 157 11.61 -2.01 1.49
CA GLU A 157 11.08 -2.58 2.73
C GLU A 157 12.13 -3.41 3.46
N LEU A 158 11.94 -3.60 4.77
CA LEU A 158 12.77 -4.50 5.56
C LEU A 158 12.30 -5.94 5.41
N LYS A 159 13.25 -6.84 5.14
CA LYS A 159 13.03 -8.28 5.14
C LYS A 159 12.99 -8.79 6.58
N ARG A 160 12.06 -9.72 6.83
CA ARG A 160 11.96 -10.44 8.09
C ARG A 160 11.51 -11.87 7.84
N THR A 161 11.40 -12.67 8.88
CA THR A 161 10.85 -14.03 8.80
C THR A 161 9.34 -13.99 8.50
N VAL A 162 8.85 -15.04 7.85
CA VAL A 162 7.42 -15.18 7.56
C VAL A 162 6.62 -15.18 8.85
N ALA A 163 5.54 -14.40 8.88
CA ALA A 163 4.59 -14.33 9.99
C ALA A 163 3.17 -14.48 9.43
N ALA A 164 2.44 -15.47 9.93
CA ALA A 164 1.05 -15.67 9.57
C ALA A 164 0.15 -14.58 10.18
N PRO A 165 -0.90 -14.14 9.48
CA PRO A 165 -1.82 -13.17 10.05
C PRO A 165 -2.69 -13.78 11.14
N SER A 166 -3.02 -12.99 12.15
CA SER A 166 -4.15 -13.22 13.03
C SER A 166 -5.39 -12.64 12.36
N VAL A 167 -6.43 -13.42 12.21
CA VAL A 167 -7.62 -13.05 11.43
C VAL A 167 -8.82 -12.83 12.34
N PHE A 168 -9.52 -11.71 12.15
CA PHE A 168 -10.71 -11.33 12.91
C PHE A 168 -11.80 -10.85 11.96
N ILE A 169 -13.04 -11.20 12.24
CA ILE A 169 -14.18 -10.71 11.49
C ILE A 169 -15.09 -9.90 12.41
N PHE A 170 -15.63 -8.79 11.89
CA PHE A 170 -16.48 -7.86 12.62
C PHE A 170 -17.80 -7.67 11.88
N PRO A 171 -18.93 -7.99 12.52
CA PRO A 171 -20.25 -7.67 11.98
C PRO A 171 -20.46 -6.15 11.91
N PRO A 172 -21.39 -5.68 11.07
CA PRO A 172 -21.79 -4.29 11.11
C PRO A 172 -22.40 -3.91 12.45
N SER A 173 -22.17 -2.66 12.86
CA SER A 173 -22.79 -2.14 14.09
C SER A 173 -24.30 -1.91 13.89
N ASP A 174 -25.07 -2.03 14.97
CA ASP A 174 -26.50 -1.71 14.96
C ASP A 174 -26.73 -0.25 14.55
N GLU A 175 -25.84 0.64 14.96
CA GLU A 175 -25.89 2.05 14.60
C GLU A 175 -25.77 2.27 13.09
N GLN A 176 -24.83 1.61 12.43
CA GLN A 176 -24.68 1.68 10.98
C GLN A 176 -25.91 1.13 10.27
N LEU A 177 -26.46 0.03 10.72
CA LEU A 177 -27.64 -0.60 10.13
C LEU A 177 -28.83 0.34 10.11
N LYS A 178 -28.98 1.22 11.10
CA LYS A 178 -30.02 2.27 11.11
C LYS A 178 -29.90 3.23 9.93
N SER A 179 -28.71 3.43 9.40
CA SER A 179 -28.46 4.31 8.24
C SER A 179 -28.75 3.65 6.89
N GLY A 180 -29.03 2.34 6.87
CA GLY A 180 -29.36 1.61 5.65
C GLY A 180 -28.17 0.93 4.96
N THR A 181 -26.98 0.96 5.56
CA THR A 181 -25.77 0.34 5.04
C THR A 181 -25.18 -0.65 6.05
N ALA A 182 -24.57 -1.70 5.54
CA ALA A 182 -23.87 -2.69 6.33
C ALA A 182 -22.43 -2.86 5.84
N SER A 183 -21.46 -2.60 6.71
CA SER A 183 -20.05 -2.89 6.47
C SER A 183 -19.61 -4.06 7.33
N VAL A 184 -19.11 -5.11 6.68
CA VAL A 184 -18.50 -6.27 7.33
C VAL A 184 -16.99 -6.14 7.14
N VAL A 185 -16.23 -6.23 8.22
CA VAL A 185 -14.78 -6.01 8.20
C VAL A 185 -14.05 -7.29 8.55
N CYS A 186 -13.05 -7.63 7.76
CA CYS A 186 -12.08 -8.67 8.04
C CYS A 186 -10.72 -8.03 8.29
N LEU A 187 -10.12 -8.31 9.44
CA LEU A 187 -8.80 -7.81 9.83
C LEU A 187 -7.78 -8.95 9.78
N LEU A 188 -6.69 -8.70 9.03
CA LEU A 188 -5.49 -9.53 9.04
C LEU A 188 -4.42 -8.77 9.78
N ASN A 189 -3.95 -9.28 10.89
CA ASN A 189 -3.08 -8.53 11.79
C ASN A 189 -1.68 -9.12 11.84
N ASN A 190 -0.66 -8.25 11.72
CA ASN A 190 0.76 -8.53 11.96
C ASN A 190 1.29 -9.72 11.15
N PHE A 191 1.27 -9.61 9.83
CA PHE A 191 1.76 -10.64 8.92
C PHE A 191 2.95 -10.16 8.07
N TYR A 192 3.69 -11.09 7.54
CA TYR A 192 4.77 -10.88 6.57
C TYR A 192 4.98 -12.15 5.73
N PRO A 193 5.18 -12.09 4.41
CA PRO A 193 5.25 -10.91 3.56
C PRO A 193 3.90 -10.22 3.35
N ARG A 194 3.90 -9.10 2.62
CA ARG A 194 2.73 -8.23 2.40
C ARG A 194 1.62 -8.91 1.59
N GLU A 195 1.97 -9.83 0.69
CA GLU A 195 1.02 -10.50 -0.19
C GLU A 195 0.09 -11.38 0.64
N ALA A 196 -1.20 -11.10 0.53
CA ALA A 196 -2.27 -11.87 1.15
C ALA A 196 -3.51 -11.83 0.27
N LYS A 197 -4.30 -12.89 0.32
CA LYS A 197 -5.55 -12.99 -0.42
C LYS A 197 -6.71 -13.10 0.55
N VAL A 198 -7.68 -12.22 0.43
CA VAL A 198 -8.93 -12.24 1.20
C VAL A 198 -10.08 -12.48 0.25
N GLN A 199 -10.89 -13.50 0.53
CA GLN A 199 -12.12 -13.78 -0.19
C GLN A 199 -13.31 -13.71 0.75
N TRP A 200 -14.35 -13.01 0.32
CA TRP A 200 -15.61 -12.93 1.03
C TRP A 200 -16.58 -13.97 0.53
N LYS A 201 -17.26 -14.64 1.44
CA LYS A 201 -18.34 -15.59 1.15
C LYS A 201 -19.56 -15.22 1.98
N VAL A 202 -20.70 -15.12 1.31
CA VAL A 202 -22.00 -14.85 1.94
C VAL A 202 -22.90 -16.02 1.62
N ASP A 203 -23.36 -16.74 2.65
CA ASP A 203 -24.06 -18.03 2.50
C ASP A 203 -23.33 -18.96 1.50
N ASN A 204 -22.02 -19.02 1.64
CA ASN A 204 -21.11 -19.81 0.79
C ASN A 204 -20.95 -19.33 -0.66
N ALA A 205 -21.55 -18.21 -1.04
CA ALA A 205 -21.38 -17.59 -2.35
C ALA A 205 -20.19 -16.61 -2.35
N LEU A 206 -19.23 -16.85 -3.24
CA LEU A 206 -18.07 -15.98 -3.41
C LEU A 206 -18.51 -14.59 -3.87
N GLN A 207 -18.06 -13.56 -3.17
CA GLN A 207 -18.35 -12.17 -3.48
C GLN A 207 -17.33 -11.58 -4.44
N SER A 208 -17.78 -10.65 -5.27
CA SER A 208 -16.92 -9.93 -6.22
C SER A 208 -17.43 -8.50 -6.43
N GLY A 209 -16.51 -7.53 -6.44
CA GLY A 209 -16.81 -6.14 -6.76
C GLY A 209 -17.44 -5.31 -5.65
N ASN A 210 -17.63 -5.85 -4.45
CA ASN A 210 -18.28 -5.19 -3.31
C ASN A 210 -17.38 -5.07 -2.07
N SER A 211 -16.08 -5.25 -2.23
CA SER A 211 -15.11 -5.14 -1.14
C SER A 211 -13.96 -4.22 -1.50
N GLN A 212 -13.35 -3.62 -0.49
CA GLN A 212 -12.16 -2.78 -0.60
C GLN A 212 -11.18 -3.15 0.49
N GLU A 213 -9.88 -3.09 0.14
CA GLU A 213 -8.79 -3.38 1.04
C GLU A 213 -7.98 -2.13 1.34
N SER A 214 -7.44 -2.07 2.55
CA SER A 214 -6.43 -1.10 2.97
C SER A 214 -5.32 -1.81 3.73
N VAL A 215 -4.07 -1.48 3.42
CA VAL A 215 -2.88 -2.08 4.04
C VAL A 215 -2.10 -1.01 4.77
N THR A 216 -1.64 -1.32 5.98
CA THR A 216 -0.75 -0.42 6.73
C THR A 216 0.62 -0.33 6.08
N GLU A 217 1.36 0.73 6.43
CA GLU A 217 2.81 0.75 6.22
C GLU A 217 3.48 -0.32 7.10
N GLN A 218 4.67 -0.74 6.70
CA GLN A 218 5.46 -1.70 7.48
C GLN A 218 5.69 -1.17 8.90
N ASP A 219 5.40 -1.99 9.90
CA ASP A 219 5.57 -1.62 11.30
C ASP A 219 7.04 -1.31 11.61
N SER A 220 7.30 -0.21 12.30
CA SER A 220 8.65 0.22 12.64
C SER A 220 9.36 -0.68 13.67
N LYS A 221 8.61 -1.48 14.42
CA LYS A 221 9.14 -2.35 15.49
C LYS A 221 9.30 -3.79 15.04
N ASP A 222 8.28 -4.38 14.42
CA ASP A 222 8.26 -5.80 14.08
C ASP A 222 8.31 -6.08 12.57
N SER A 223 8.31 -5.04 11.73
CA SER A 223 8.38 -5.13 10.27
C SER A 223 7.22 -5.88 9.62
N THR A 224 6.08 -5.97 10.30
CA THR A 224 4.88 -6.60 9.79
C THR A 224 3.93 -5.62 9.12
N TYR A 225 2.95 -6.18 8.44
CA TYR A 225 1.82 -5.45 7.83
C TYR A 225 0.52 -5.88 8.50
N SER A 226 -0.48 -5.02 8.42
CA SER A 226 -1.86 -5.35 8.76
C SER A 226 -2.76 -4.90 7.61
N LEU A 227 -3.86 -5.62 7.38
CA LEU A 227 -4.77 -5.38 6.28
C LEU A 227 -6.21 -5.45 6.78
N SER A 228 -7.03 -4.52 6.34
CA SER A 228 -8.47 -4.58 6.49
C SER A 228 -9.13 -4.80 5.13
N SER A 229 -10.10 -5.70 5.07
CA SER A 229 -11.00 -5.86 3.94
C SER A 229 -12.41 -5.54 4.40
N THR A 230 -13.08 -4.65 3.69
CA THR A 230 -14.42 -4.20 4.03
C THR A 230 -15.39 -4.62 2.93
N LEU A 231 -16.35 -5.47 3.28
CA LEU A 231 -17.47 -5.84 2.44
C LEU A 231 -18.63 -4.87 2.72
N THR A 232 -19.09 -4.16 1.71
CA THR A 232 -20.18 -3.20 1.85
C THR A 232 -21.42 -3.70 1.14
N LEU A 233 -22.51 -3.79 1.88
CA LEU A 233 -23.83 -4.20 1.41
C LEU A 233 -24.89 -3.17 1.84
N SER A 234 -26.02 -3.14 1.14
CA SER A 234 -27.20 -2.48 1.68
C SER A 234 -27.71 -3.25 2.90
N LYS A 235 -28.40 -2.55 3.81
CA LYS A 235 -29.09 -3.23 4.93
C LYS A 235 -30.01 -4.33 4.43
N ALA A 236 -30.77 -4.07 3.37
CA ALA A 236 -31.71 -5.03 2.79
C ALA A 236 -31.00 -6.30 2.33
N ASP A 237 -29.87 -6.18 1.61
CA ASP A 237 -29.10 -7.35 1.17
C ASP A 237 -28.43 -8.06 2.34
N TYR A 238 -27.92 -7.31 3.31
CA TYR A 238 -27.34 -7.89 4.51
C TYR A 238 -28.34 -8.78 5.28
N GLU A 239 -29.58 -8.32 5.41
CA GLU A 239 -30.62 -9.05 6.14
C GLU A 239 -31.19 -10.26 5.39
N LYS A 240 -30.87 -10.43 4.11
CA LYS A 240 -31.28 -11.59 3.30
C LYS A 240 -30.41 -12.82 3.53
N HIS A 241 -29.27 -12.69 4.19
CA HIS A 241 -28.29 -13.76 4.32
C HIS A 241 -27.91 -13.99 5.77
N LYS A 242 -27.41 -15.19 6.06
CA LYS A 242 -27.10 -15.62 7.41
C LYS A 242 -25.60 -15.67 7.70
N VAL A 243 -24.83 -16.39 6.89
CA VAL A 243 -23.43 -16.70 7.15
C VAL A 243 -22.53 -15.74 6.38
N TYR A 244 -21.72 -14.99 7.11
CA TYR A 244 -20.71 -14.09 6.57
C TYR A 244 -19.33 -14.61 6.93
N ALA A 245 -18.49 -14.84 5.92
CA ALA A 245 -17.17 -15.41 6.11
C ALA A 245 -16.12 -14.67 5.30
N CYS A 246 -14.92 -14.48 5.89
CA CYS A 246 -13.73 -14.15 5.16
C CYS A 246 -12.74 -15.30 5.19
N GLU A 247 -12.22 -15.66 4.03
CA GLU A 247 -11.20 -16.69 3.84
C GLU A 247 -9.87 -16.04 3.48
N VAL A 248 -8.84 -16.35 4.25
CA VAL A 248 -7.52 -15.73 4.12
C VAL A 248 -6.50 -16.77 3.69
N THR A 249 -5.79 -16.45 2.61
CA THR A 249 -4.64 -17.20 2.12
C THR A 249 -3.38 -16.37 2.30
N HIS A 250 -2.36 -16.97 2.89
CA HIS A 250 -1.08 -16.33 3.14
C HIS A 250 0.02 -17.39 3.22
N GLN A 251 1.24 -17.00 2.85
CA GLN A 251 2.40 -17.89 2.86
C GLN A 251 2.66 -18.53 4.24
N GLY A 252 2.38 -17.81 5.31
CA GLY A 252 2.56 -18.31 6.69
C GLY A 252 1.49 -19.27 7.18
N LEU A 253 0.43 -19.48 6.38
CA LEU A 253 -0.66 -20.40 6.69
C LEU A 253 -0.52 -21.67 5.85
N SER A 254 -0.53 -22.83 6.49
CA SER A 254 -0.46 -24.12 5.81
C SER A 254 -1.70 -24.42 4.97
N SER A 255 -2.84 -23.86 5.36
CA SER A 255 -4.11 -23.91 4.65
C SER A 255 -4.88 -22.61 4.89
N PRO A 256 -5.84 -22.23 4.01
CA PRO A 256 -6.61 -21.02 4.20
C PRO A 256 -7.35 -21.01 5.55
N VAL A 257 -7.36 -19.85 6.20
CA VAL A 257 -8.08 -19.62 7.45
C VAL A 257 -9.39 -18.91 7.14
N THR A 258 -10.50 -19.42 7.66
CA THR A 258 -11.82 -18.83 7.53
C THR A 258 -12.31 -18.34 8.88
N LYS A 259 -12.72 -17.08 8.95
CA LYS A 259 -13.47 -16.53 10.08
C LYS A 259 -14.87 -16.17 9.61
N SER A 260 -15.86 -16.49 10.43
CA SER A 260 -17.26 -16.31 10.06
C SER A 260 -18.12 -15.97 11.27
N PHE A 261 -19.28 -15.40 10.98
CA PHE A 261 -20.34 -15.22 11.96
C PHE A 261 -21.70 -15.47 11.30
N ASN A 262 -22.69 -15.78 12.11
CA ASN A 262 -24.08 -15.84 11.70
C ASN A 262 -24.76 -14.53 12.10
N ARG A 263 -25.40 -13.86 11.15
CA ARG A 263 -26.10 -12.59 11.40
C ARG A 263 -27.11 -12.77 12.53
N GLY A 264 -27.05 -11.87 13.54
CA GLY A 264 -27.94 -11.86 14.70
C GLY A 264 -27.59 -12.83 15.80
N GLU A 265 -26.54 -13.65 15.64
CA GLU A 265 -26.03 -14.53 16.70
C GLU A 265 -24.76 -13.96 17.30
N CYS A 266 -24.69 -13.86 18.61
CA CYS A 266 -23.49 -13.49 19.36
C CYS A 266 -22.97 -14.67 20.13
#